data_f0fa3a49880b303565209a77cc3130a1
#
_entry.id   f0fa3a49880b303565209a77cc3130a1
#
_cell.length_a   1.000
_cell.length_b   1.000
_cell.length_c   1.000
_cell.angle_alpha   90.00
_cell.angle_beta   90.00
_cell.angle_gamma   90.00
#
_symmetry.space_group_name_H-M   'P 1'
#
loop_
_entity.id
_entity.type
_entity.pdbx_description
1 polymer ?
#
loop_
_entity_poly.entity_id
_entity_poly.type
_entity_poly.pdbx_seq_one_letter_code
_entity_poly.pdbx_strand_id
1 'polypeptide(L)'
;MKKITLAIIFIAVAMAGAIVACNSSSAKTVSDDNGPAFHYTREQAEHGKYLVTAMGCSDCHTPLKMGPMGPEPDTSRFLSGHPMQVPVPHVDTSALKDWVLFNHTNTAIAGPWGVSFTGNLTSDPTGIGYWSFNQFKTALTKGKFKGLDSNRSILPPMPWQNYVHLKDEDLRDIFAFLKSTKPVHNVVPSHIPPTNFQ
;
A
#
# COMPACT_ATOMS: atom_id res chain seq x y z
N MET A 1 -15.61 32.86 55.69
CA MET A 1 -15.11 33.25 54.36
C MET A 1 -13.81 32.49 53.96
N LYS A 2 -12.78 32.39 54.82
CA LYS A 2 -11.53 31.70 54.50
C LYS A 2 -11.65 30.19 54.15
N LYS A 3 -12.64 29.45 54.72
CA LYS A 3 -12.85 28.03 54.48
C LYS A 3 -13.51 27.70 53.13
N ILE A 4 -14.32 28.63 52.59
CA ILE A 4 -15.00 28.47 51.30
C ILE A 4 -14.01 28.72 50.13
N THR A 5 -13.09 29.66 50.32
CA THR A 5 -12.07 30.00 49.33
C THR A 5 -11.08 28.84 49.10
N LEU A 6 -10.75 28.08 50.18
CA LEU A 6 -9.86 26.93 50.08
C LEU A 6 -10.49 25.75 49.33
N ALA A 7 -11.80 25.50 49.50
CA ALA A 7 -12.53 24.46 48.83
C ALA A 7 -12.65 24.70 47.31
N ILE A 8 -12.82 25.94 46.89
CA ILE A 8 -12.90 26.31 45.47
C ILE A 8 -11.55 26.14 44.77
N ILE A 9 -10.44 26.41 45.44
CA ILE A 9 -9.10 26.20 44.88
C ILE A 9 -8.79 24.72 44.69
N PHE A 10 -9.19 23.84 45.62
CA PHE A 10 -9.00 22.40 45.47
C PHE A 10 -9.82 21.79 44.34
N ILE A 11 -11.05 22.28 44.10
CA ILE A 11 -11.90 21.79 42.98
C ILE A 11 -11.33 22.28 41.64
N ALA A 12 -10.79 23.49 41.55
CA ALA A 12 -10.18 24.01 40.32
C ALA A 12 -8.89 23.25 39.92
N VAL A 13 -8.07 22.84 40.91
CA VAL A 13 -6.85 22.05 40.66
C VAL A 13 -7.21 20.62 40.27
N ALA A 14 -8.26 20.01 40.82
CA ALA A 14 -8.72 18.68 40.44
C ALA A 14 -9.31 18.60 39.01
N MET A 15 -9.98 19.68 38.53
CA MET A 15 -10.48 19.76 37.16
C MET A 15 -9.38 20.05 36.13
N ALA A 16 -8.33 20.77 36.47
CA ALA A 16 -7.19 21.01 35.59
C ALA A 16 -6.36 19.72 35.35
N GLY A 17 -6.33 18.77 36.30
CA GLY A 17 -5.66 17.50 36.16
C GLY A 17 -6.39 16.47 35.25
N ALA A 18 -7.70 16.62 35.05
CA ALA A 18 -8.50 15.70 34.27
C ALA A 18 -8.47 15.95 32.73
N ILE A 19 -8.01 17.12 32.30
CA ILE A 19 -7.99 17.52 30.87
C ILE A 19 -6.71 17.08 30.16
N VAL A 20 -5.65 16.73 30.89
CA VAL A 20 -4.36 16.29 30.29
C VAL A 20 -4.34 14.80 29.94
N ALA A 21 -5.32 13.99 30.35
CA ALA A 21 -5.31 12.53 30.19
C ALA A 21 -5.93 12.01 28.88
N CYS A 22 -6.43 12.87 27.97
CA CYS A 22 -7.17 12.42 26.77
C CYS A 22 -6.45 12.63 25.45
N ASN A 23 -5.14 12.83 25.42
CA ASN A 23 -4.42 12.98 24.14
C ASN A 23 -3.23 12.00 24.02
N SER A 24 -3.37 10.81 24.52
CA SER A 24 -2.45 9.72 24.16
C SER A 24 -2.92 9.15 22.81
N SER A 25 -2.28 9.60 21.73
CA SER A 25 -2.34 8.92 20.43
C SER A 25 -2.03 7.44 20.68
N SER A 26 -3.07 6.59 20.64
CA SER A 26 -2.86 5.15 20.75
C SER A 26 -2.09 4.68 19.52
N ALA A 27 -0.78 4.52 19.67
CA ALA A 27 0.02 3.82 18.70
C ALA A 27 -0.56 2.41 18.55
N LYS A 28 -1.05 2.07 17.37
CA LYS A 28 -1.49 0.70 17.08
C LYS A 28 -0.24 -0.13 16.85
N THR A 29 0.08 -1.00 17.79
CA THR A 29 1.11 -2.02 17.59
C THR A 29 0.50 -3.13 16.74
N VAL A 30 0.91 -3.23 15.48
CA VAL A 30 0.66 -4.43 14.68
C VAL A 30 1.85 -5.35 14.90
N SER A 31 1.71 -6.27 15.84
CA SER A 31 2.65 -7.38 15.99
C SER A 31 2.22 -8.48 15.03
N ASP A 32 2.89 -8.58 13.88
CA ASP A 32 2.88 -9.82 13.12
C ASP A 32 3.81 -10.80 13.82
N ASP A 33 3.32 -11.98 14.16
CA ASP A 33 4.08 -13.03 14.85
C ASP A 33 5.34 -13.50 14.10
N ASN A 34 5.59 -13.02 12.88
CA ASN A 34 6.68 -13.46 11.99
C ASN A 34 7.42 -12.35 11.23
N GLY A 35 7.14 -11.07 11.48
CA GLY A 35 7.81 -9.93 10.82
C GLY A 35 8.39 -8.93 11.84
N PRO A 36 9.35 -8.07 11.42
CA PRO A 36 9.83 -7.01 12.30
C PRO A 36 8.66 -6.08 12.65
N ALA A 37 8.42 -5.89 13.95
CA ALA A 37 7.35 -5.03 14.44
C ALA A 37 7.54 -3.60 13.87
N PHE A 38 6.56 -3.12 13.10
CA PHE A 38 6.52 -1.76 12.61
C PHE A 38 5.46 -0.98 13.40
N HIS A 39 5.94 -0.05 14.21
CA HIS A 39 5.08 0.80 15.03
C HIS A 39 4.71 2.07 14.27
N TYR A 40 3.43 2.40 14.24
CA TYR A 40 2.93 3.63 13.62
C TYR A 40 1.73 4.19 14.39
N THR A 41 1.48 5.48 14.21
CA THR A 41 0.30 6.15 14.77
C THR A 41 -0.86 6.13 13.77
N ARG A 42 -2.05 6.46 14.27
CA ARG A 42 -3.22 6.62 13.42
C ARG A 42 -3.03 7.76 12.42
N GLU A 43 -2.45 8.87 12.86
CA GLU A 43 -2.18 10.04 12.02
C GLU A 43 -1.24 9.70 10.86
N GLN A 44 -0.20 8.91 11.12
CA GLN A 44 0.69 8.41 10.07
C GLN A 44 -0.07 7.55 9.04
N ALA A 45 -0.92 6.63 9.48
CA ALA A 45 -1.72 5.83 8.57
C ALA A 45 -2.73 6.67 7.77
N GLU A 46 -3.34 7.71 8.37
CA GLU A 46 -4.25 8.62 7.69
C GLU A 46 -3.52 9.48 6.63
N HIS A 47 -2.35 10.01 6.96
CA HIS A 47 -1.50 10.73 5.99
C HIS A 47 -1.02 9.79 4.87
N GLY A 48 -0.59 8.59 5.21
CA GLY A 48 -0.23 7.56 4.23
C GLY A 48 -1.38 7.20 3.29
N LYS A 49 -2.62 7.13 3.79
CA LYS A 49 -3.82 6.94 2.97
C LYS A 49 -3.99 8.08 1.96
N TYR A 50 -3.82 9.32 2.41
CA TYR A 50 -3.86 10.48 1.53
C TYR A 50 -2.81 10.37 0.41
N LEU A 51 -1.56 10.05 0.76
CA LEU A 51 -0.48 9.89 -0.21
C LEU A 51 -0.75 8.76 -1.21
N VAL A 52 -1.16 7.59 -0.74
CA VAL A 52 -1.51 6.43 -1.61
C VAL A 52 -2.62 6.79 -2.60
N THR A 53 -3.61 7.58 -2.14
CA THR A 53 -4.71 8.05 -2.99
C THR A 53 -4.24 9.10 -3.99
N ALA A 54 -3.51 10.12 -3.54
CA ALA A 54 -3.03 11.22 -4.39
C ALA A 54 -2.01 10.76 -5.43
N MET A 55 -1.21 9.74 -5.12
CA MET A 55 -0.21 9.14 -6.02
C MET A 55 -0.81 8.09 -6.97
N GLY A 56 -2.09 7.76 -6.86
CA GLY A 56 -2.77 6.82 -7.74
C GLY A 56 -2.35 5.36 -7.58
N CYS A 57 -1.81 4.96 -6.42
CA CYS A 57 -1.37 3.57 -6.21
C CYS A 57 -2.52 2.58 -6.41
N SER A 58 -3.73 2.95 -5.96
CA SER A 58 -4.92 2.12 -6.09
C SER A 58 -5.40 1.91 -7.53
N ASP A 59 -5.04 2.80 -8.48
CA ASP A 59 -5.52 2.75 -9.86
C ASP A 59 -5.05 1.47 -10.58
N CYS A 60 -3.83 1.03 -10.26
CA CYS A 60 -3.27 -0.22 -10.79
C CYS A 60 -3.31 -1.37 -9.78
N HIS A 61 -3.19 -1.08 -8.48
CA HIS A 61 -3.10 -2.12 -7.45
C HIS A 61 -4.46 -2.59 -6.90
N THR A 62 -5.57 -1.95 -7.30
CA THR A 62 -6.93 -2.44 -7.05
C THR A 62 -7.54 -2.92 -8.34
N PRO A 63 -7.92 -4.19 -8.48
CA PRO A 63 -8.51 -4.68 -9.72
C PRO A 63 -9.84 -4.02 -10.01
N LEU A 64 -10.13 -3.79 -11.30
CA LEU A 64 -11.44 -3.36 -11.75
C LEU A 64 -12.39 -4.55 -11.87
N LYS A 65 -13.65 -4.32 -11.61
CA LYS A 65 -14.80 -5.20 -11.91
C LYS A 65 -15.82 -4.43 -12.74
N MET A 66 -16.72 -5.16 -13.43
CA MET A 66 -17.83 -4.54 -14.13
C MET A 66 -18.91 -4.12 -13.14
N GLY A 67 -19.22 -2.83 -13.12
CA GLY A 67 -20.35 -2.24 -12.40
C GLY A 67 -21.46 -1.82 -13.35
N PRO A 68 -22.58 -1.28 -12.82
CA PRO A 68 -23.73 -0.85 -13.63
C PRO A 68 -23.40 0.25 -14.67
N MET A 69 -22.40 1.07 -14.40
CA MET A 69 -22.00 2.21 -15.24
C MET A 69 -20.69 1.95 -16.01
N GLY A 70 -20.14 0.75 -15.93
CA GLY A 70 -18.86 0.39 -16.54
C GLY A 70 -17.84 -0.12 -15.52
N PRO A 71 -16.54 -0.19 -15.89
CA PRO A 71 -15.49 -0.63 -14.99
C PRO A 71 -15.40 0.25 -13.75
N GLU A 72 -15.37 -0.36 -12.57
CA GLU A 72 -15.22 0.30 -11.27
C GLU A 72 -14.22 -0.46 -10.38
N PRO A 73 -13.53 0.19 -9.42
CA PRO A 73 -12.64 -0.49 -8.50
C PRO A 73 -13.38 -1.55 -7.66
N ASP A 74 -12.83 -2.77 -7.60
CA ASP A 74 -13.31 -3.77 -6.66
C ASP A 74 -12.81 -3.47 -5.24
N THR A 75 -13.62 -2.78 -4.46
CA THR A 75 -13.29 -2.38 -3.10
C THR A 75 -13.08 -3.56 -2.14
N SER A 76 -13.61 -4.74 -2.47
CA SER A 76 -13.38 -5.96 -1.68
C SER A 76 -11.95 -6.48 -1.82
N ARG A 77 -11.26 -6.08 -2.90
CA ARG A 77 -9.90 -6.40 -3.25
C ARG A 77 -8.99 -5.17 -3.29
N PHE A 78 -9.32 -4.15 -2.51
CA PHE A 78 -8.55 -2.91 -2.46
C PHE A 78 -7.06 -3.18 -2.23
N LEU A 79 -6.21 -2.69 -3.14
CA LEU A 79 -4.74 -2.84 -3.15
C LEU A 79 -4.23 -4.30 -3.20
N SER A 80 -5.05 -5.28 -3.58
CA SER A 80 -4.63 -6.69 -3.61
C SER A 80 -3.82 -7.10 -4.85
N GLY A 81 -3.66 -6.20 -5.83
CA GLY A 81 -2.96 -6.49 -7.08
C GLY A 81 -3.75 -7.38 -8.04
N HIS A 82 -3.05 -7.99 -8.98
CA HIS A 82 -3.67 -8.86 -10.00
C HIS A 82 -4.29 -10.10 -9.35
N PRO A 83 -5.60 -10.35 -9.55
CA PRO A 83 -6.27 -11.49 -8.92
C PRO A 83 -5.73 -12.81 -9.47
N MET A 84 -5.33 -13.72 -8.59
CA MET A 84 -4.75 -15.02 -8.93
C MET A 84 -5.67 -15.91 -9.79
N GLN A 85 -6.99 -15.66 -9.75
CA GLN A 85 -7.98 -16.42 -10.49
C GLN A 85 -8.25 -15.89 -11.90
N VAL A 86 -7.77 -14.67 -12.21
CA VAL A 86 -7.96 -14.06 -13.53
C VAL A 86 -6.88 -14.61 -14.47
N PRO A 87 -7.27 -15.36 -15.52
CA PRO A 87 -6.30 -15.87 -16.46
C PRO A 87 -5.65 -14.72 -17.24
N VAL A 88 -4.40 -14.90 -17.62
CA VAL A 88 -3.74 -13.99 -18.54
C VAL A 88 -4.31 -14.25 -19.94
N PRO A 89 -4.92 -13.24 -20.58
CA PRO A 89 -5.43 -13.42 -21.93
C PRO A 89 -4.29 -13.63 -22.93
N HIS A 90 -4.58 -14.27 -24.04
CA HIS A 90 -3.67 -14.31 -25.17
C HIS A 90 -3.37 -12.87 -25.62
N VAL A 91 -2.09 -12.56 -25.80
CA VAL A 91 -1.63 -11.25 -26.24
C VAL A 91 -1.21 -11.31 -27.70
N ASP A 92 -1.88 -10.52 -28.55
CA ASP A 92 -1.37 -10.30 -29.91
C ASP A 92 -0.09 -9.46 -29.85
N THR A 93 1.04 -10.14 -30.05
CA THR A 93 2.36 -9.51 -29.96
C THR A 93 2.62 -8.50 -31.07
N SER A 94 1.86 -8.54 -32.17
CA SER A 94 1.98 -7.53 -33.25
C SER A 94 1.60 -6.12 -32.76
N ALA A 95 0.60 -6.04 -31.88
CA ALA A 95 0.18 -4.77 -31.28
C ALA A 95 1.23 -4.18 -30.32
N LEU A 96 2.09 -5.02 -29.71
CA LEU A 96 3.08 -4.55 -28.73
C LEU A 96 4.26 -3.79 -29.36
N LYS A 97 4.32 -3.69 -30.69
CA LYS A 97 5.30 -2.82 -31.37
C LYS A 97 5.04 -1.34 -31.07
N ASP A 98 3.75 -0.96 -30.98
CA ASP A 98 3.33 0.42 -30.87
C ASP A 98 2.50 0.70 -29.62
N TRP A 99 2.05 -0.34 -28.90
CA TRP A 99 1.11 -0.22 -27.77
C TRP A 99 1.59 -0.94 -26.53
N VAL A 100 1.16 -0.40 -25.40
CA VAL A 100 1.15 -1.09 -24.10
C VAL A 100 -0.31 -1.43 -23.79
N LEU A 101 -0.59 -2.70 -23.55
CA LEU A 101 -1.95 -3.19 -23.37
C LEU A 101 -2.22 -3.53 -21.91
N PHE A 102 -3.34 -3.05 -21.41
CA PHE A 102 -3.87 -3.40 -20.09
C PHE A 102 -4.99 -4.42 -20.23
N ASN A 103 -5.04 -5.40 -19.32
CA ASN A 103 -6.19 -6.29 -19.25
C ASN A 103 -7.43 -5.57 -18.66
N HIS A 104 -8.60 -6.21 -18.76
CA HIS A 104 -9.87 -5.62 -18.30
C HIS A 104 -9.93 -5.30 -16.79
N THR A 105 -9.07 -5.93 -15.97
CA THR A 105 -8.96 -5.62 -14.53
C THR A 105 -7.95 -4.52 -14.22
N ASN A 106 -7.26 -3.96 -15.22
CA ASN A 106 -6.20 -2.95 -15.11
C ASN A 106 -4.99 -3.39 -14.27
N THR A 107 -4.76 -4.70 -14.14
CA THR A 107 -3.76 -5.25 -13.21
C THR A 107 -2.73 -6.18 -13.88
N ALA A 108 -2.90 -6.52 -15.15
CA ALA A 108 -1.91 -7.21 -15.98
C ALA A 108 -1.59 -6.33 -17.20
N ILE A 109 -0.31 -6.09 -17.43
CA ILE A 109 0.15 -5.13 -18.44
C ILE A 109 1.17 -5.79 -19.36
N ALA A 110 0.84 -5.84 -20.66
CA ALA A 110 1.70 -6.39 -21.71
C ALA A 110 2.43 -5.25 -22.45
N GLY A 111 3.71 -5.46 -22.68
CA GLY A 111 4.57 -4.54 -23.40
C GLY A 111 5.85 -5.23 -23.91
N PRO A 112 6.84 -4.46 -24.43
CA PRO A 112 8.11 -5.04 -24.90
C PRO A 112 8.87 -5.86 -23.86
N TRP A 113 8.58 -5.68 -22.58
CA TRP A 113 9.15 -6.42 -21.43
C TRP A 113 8.45 -7.75 -21.14
N GLY A 114 7.39 -8.10 -21.86
CA GLY A 114 6.53 -9.22 -21.53
C GLY A 114 5.25 -8.80 -20.79
N VAL A 115 4.69 -9.65 -19.95
CA VAL A 115 3.54 -9.32 -19.10
C VAL A 115 3.98 -9.11 -17.68
N SER A 116 3.77 -7.91 -17.14
CA SER A 116 3.92 -7.60 -15.71
C SER A 116 2.56 -7.62 -15.02
N PHE A 117 2.58 -7.95 -13.72
CA PHE A 117 1.39 -7.99 -12.87
C PHE A 117 1.57 -7.04 -11.70
N THR A 118 0.50 -6.31 -11.35
CA THR A 118 0.53 -5.42 -10.19
C THR A 118 0.55 -6.23 -8.90
N GLY A 119 1.44 -5.86 -7.99
CA GLY A 119 1.66 -6.58 -6.73
C GLY A 119 0.55 -6.40 -5.72
N ASN A 120 0.40 -7.37 -4.81
CA ASN A 120 -0.43 -7.26 -3.63
C ASN A 120 0.27 -6.33 -2.61
N LEU A 121 -0.35 -5.19 -2.30
CA LEU A 121 0.15 -4.19 -1.35
C LEU A 121 -0.57 -4.26 0.01
N THR A 122 -1.47 -5.23 0.20
CA THR A 122 -2.17 -5.38 1.48
C THR A 122 -1.26 -5.94 2.57
N SER A 123 -1.72 -5.86 3.82
CA SER A 123 -1.04 -6.43 4.99
C SER A 123 -1.05 -7.97 5.04
N ASP A 124 -1.59 -8.65 4.03
CA ASP A 124 -1.54 -10.12 3.92
C ASP A 124 -0.10 -10.61 3.72
N PRO A 125 0.28 -11.80 4.24
CA PRO A 125 1.56 -12.45 3.97
C PRO A 125 1.91 -12.60 2.49
N THR A 126 0.93 -12.77 1.61
CA THR A 126 1.13 -12.82 0.15
C THR A 126 1.39 -11.44 -0.46
N GLY A 127 1.14 -10.37 0.28
CA GLY A 127 1.44 -8.99 -0.05
C GLY A 127 2.69 -8.49 0.66
N ILE A 128 2.54 -7.38 1.38
CA ILE A 128 3.64 -6.75 2.13
C ILE A 128 3.60 -7.06 3.63
N GLY A 129 2.76 -7.99 4.10
CA GLY A 129 2.58 -8.31 5.51
C GLY A 129 3.89 -8.57 6.23
N TYR A 130 4.81 -9.34 5.64
CA TYR A 130 6.12 -9.64 6.22
C TYR A 130 7.24 -8.69 5.83
N TRP A 131 6.96 -7.62 5.08
CA TRP A 131 8.01 -6.70 4.69
C TRP A 131 8.44 -5.81 5.84
N SER A 132 9.75 -5.55 5.92
CA SER A 132 10.30 -4.47 6.72
C SER A 132 10.13 -3.13 6.00
N PHE A 133 10.20 -2.03 6.77
CA PHE A 133 10.22 -0.69 6.19
C PHE A 133 11.37 -0.50 5.20
N ASN A 134 12.57 -0.99 5.52
CA ASN A 134 13.73 -0.88 4.62
C ASN A 134 13.52 -1.64 3.32
N GLN A 135 12.87 -2.80 3.36
CA GLN A 135 12.48 -3.55 2.16
C GLN A 135 11.50 -2.77 1.30
N PHE A 136 10.46 -2.18 1.90
CA PHE A 136 9.51 -1.31 1.22
C PHE A 136 10.20 -0.08 0.60
N LYS A 137 11.02 0.63 1.35
CA LYS A 137 11.80 1.77 0.89
C LYS A 137 12.67 1.39 -0.31
N THR A 138 13.39 0.27 -0.24
CA THR A 138 14.23 -0.23 -1.35
C THR A 138 13.40 -0.50 -2.60
N ALA A 139 12.21 -1.07 -2.48
CA ALA A 139 11.32 -1.27 -3.62
C ALA A 139 10.96 0.04 -4.31
N LEU A 140 10.53 1.06 -3.54
CA LEU A 140 10.06 2.32 -4.11
C LEU A 140 11.19 3.23 -4.58
N THR A 141 12.30 3.33 -3.84
CA THR A 141 13.33 4.33 -4.14
C THR A 141 14.49 3.80 -4.99
N LYS A 142 14.70 2.48 -5.02
CA LYS A 142 15.72 1.84 -5.87
C LYS A 142 15.09 1.00 -7.00
N GLY A 143 13.76 0.91 -7.04
CA GLY A 143 13.05 0.12 -8.05
C GLY A 143 13.36 -1.37 -8.00
N LYS A 144 13.66 -1.94 -6.83
CA LYS A 144 14.00 -3.35 -6.69
C LYS A 144 12.77 -4.21 -6.44
N PHE A 145 12.60 -5.25 -7.27
CA PHE A 145 11.49 -6.18 -7.13
C PHE A 145 11.49 -6.84 -5.75
N LYS A 146 10.35 -6.76 -5.06
CA LYS A 146 10.17 -7.20 -3.66
C LYS A 146 11.14 -6.55 -2.67
N GLY A 147 11.73 -5.40 -3.01
CA GLY A 147 12.61 -4.65 -2.12
C GLY A 147 13.92 -5.34 -1.74
N LEU A 148 14.39 -6.27 -2.54
CA LEU A 148 15.66 -6.99 -2.34
C LEU A 148 16.68 -6.51 -3.35
N ASP A 149 17.85 -6.06 -2.89
CA ASP A 149 18.91 -5.50 -3.74
C ASP A 149 19.42 -6.51 -4.78
N SER A 150 19.36 -7.80 -4.48
CA SER A 150 19.74 -8.89 -5.41
C SER A 150 18.73 -9.17 -6.51
N ASN A 151 17.50 -8.65 -6.37
CA ASN A 151 16.44 -8.91 -7.33
C ASN A 151 16.53 -7.96 -8.53
N ARG A 152 15.86 -8.37 -9.63
CA ARG A 152 15.68 -7.52 -10.82
C ARG A 152 15.02 -6.19 -10.48
N SER A 153 15.08 -5.26 -11.40
CA SER A 153 14.29 -4.03 -11.32
C SER A 153 12.79 -4.31 -11.43
N ILE A 154 11.99 -3.44 -10.84
CA ILE A 154 10.54 -3.40 -11.03
C ILE A 154 10.28 -3.10 -12.51
N LEU A 155 9.34 -3.84 -13.10
CA LEU A 155 9.00 -3.72 -14.51
C LEU A 155 8.02 -2.57 -14.75
N PRO A 156 8.02 -2.00 -15.97
CA PRO A 156 6.98 -1.07 -16.37
C PRO A 156 5.57 -1.70 -16.22
N PRO A 157 4.52 -0.89 -16.05
CA PRO A 157 4.53 0.57 -16.06
C PRO A 157 4.71 1.22 -14.68
N MET A 158 5.09 0.46 -13.63
CA MET A 158 5.26 1.02 -12.27
C MET A 158 6.27 2.18 -12.30
N PRO A 159 5.85 3.44 -12.03
CA PRO A 159 6.69 4.62 -12.18
C PRO A 159 7.55 4.87 -10.93
N TRP A 160 8.29 3.86 -10.47
CA TRP A 160 9.08 3.94 -9.25
C TRP A 160 10.09 5.10 -9.26
N GLN A 161 10.54 5.52 -10.44
CA GLN A 161 11.46 6.65 -10.61
C GLN A 161 10.88 7.97 -10.06
N ASN A 162 9.56 8.11 -10.05
CA ASN A 162 8.90 9.29 -9.49
C ASN A 162 8.96 9.32 -7.95
N TYR A 163 9.24 8.18 -7.31
CA TYR A 163 9.19 8.02 -5.86
C TYR A 163 10.56 8.10 -5.18
N VAL A 164 11.63 8.22 -5.97
CA VAL A 164 13.01 8.30 -5.43
C VAL A 164 13.25 9.55 -4.57
N HIS A 165 12.44 10.59 -4.76
CA HIS A 165 12.54 11.86 -4.04
C HIS A 165 11.55 11.98 -2.86
N LEU A 166 10.75 10.96 -2.59
CA LEU A 166 9.91 10.96 -1.40
C LEU A 166 10.76 11.01 -0.13
N LYS A 167 10.32 11.83 0.81
CA LYS A 167 10.96 11.90 2.11
C LYS A 167 10.73 10.60 2.90
N ASP A 168 11.65 10.29 3.81
CA ASP A 168 11.52 9.11 4.67
C ASP A 168 10.24 9.12 5.51
N GLU A 169 9.78 10.30 5.94
CA GLU A 169 8.51 10.47 6.65
C GLU A 169 7.32 10.04 5.79
N ASP A 170 7.23 10.51 4.54
CA ASP A 170 6.17 10.14 3.60
C ASP A 170 6.18 8.63 3.30
N LEU A 171 7.37 8.06 3.09
CA LEU A 171 7.53 6.62 2.88
C LEU A 171 7.08 5.80 4.10
N ARG A 172 7.35 6.27 5.33
CA ARG A 172 6.89 5.63 6.57
C ARG A 172 5.37 5.70 6.69
N ASP A 173 4.78 6.82 6.36
CA ASP A 173 3.34 7.03 6.45
C ASP A 173 2.60 6.19 5.39
N ILE A 174 3.12 6.13 4.15
CA ILE A 174 2.61 5.20 3.13
C ILE A 174 2.67 3.75 3.64
N PHE A 175 3.82 3.34 4.19
CA PHE A 175 3.99 1.99 4.70
C PHE A 175 3.06 1.71 5.89
N ALA A 176 2.87 2.68 6.79
CA ALA A 176 1.92 2.61 7.90
C ALA A 176 0.49 2.36 7.41
N PHE A 177 0.06 3.11 6.39
CA PHE A 177 -1.26 2.88 5.79
C PHE A 177 -1.38 1.49 5.17
N LEU A 178 -0.41 1.08 4.36
CA LEU A 178 -0.43 -0.23 3.70
C LEU A 178 -0.46 -1.38 4.73
N LYS A 179 0.30 -1.27 5.82
CA LYS A 179 0.28 -2.23 6.95
C LYS A 179 -1.05 -2.20 7.73
N SER A 180 -1.81 -1.11 7.66
CA SER A 180 -3.14 -0.98 8.30
C SER A 180 -4.29 -1.50 7.43
N THR A 181 -4.05 -1.83 6.17
CA THR A 181 -5.10 -2.30 5.25
C THR A 181 -5.66 -3.65 5.67
N LYS A 182 -6.91 -3.91 5.27
CA LYS A 182 -7.48 -5.25 5.42
C LYS A 182 -6.63 -6.25 4.61
N PRO A 183 -6.15 -7.34 5.21
CA PRO A 183 -5.40 -8.35 4.47
C PRO A 183 -6.29 -9.04 3.43
N VAL A 184 -5.75 -9.19 2.22
CA VAL A 184 -6.40 -9.92 1.12
C VAL A 184 -5.40 -10.98 0.64
N HIS A 185 -5.71 -12.24 0.89
CA HIS A 185 -4.89 -13.35 0.40
C HIS A 185 -4.95 -13.40 -1.13
N ASN A 186 -3.81 -13.13 -1.78
CA ASN A 186 -3.71 -13.12 -3.24
C ASN A 186 -2.26 -13.32 -3.69
N VAL A 187 -1.97 -14.50 -4.23
CA VAL A 187 -0.66 -14.81 -4.81
C VAL A 187 -0.62 -14.32 -6.26
N VAL A 188 -0.02 -13.15 -6.46
CA VAL A 188 0.09 -12.57 -7.80
C VAL A 188 1.00 -13.45 -8.69
N PRO A 189 0.62 -13.70 -9.95
CA PRO A 189 1.42 -14.47 -10.89
C PRO A 189 2.82 -13.88 -11.12
N SER A 190 3.76 -14.74 -11.50
CA SER A 190 5.09 -14.32 -11.91
C SER A 190 5.06 -13.63 -13.28
N HIS A 191 5.99 -12.70 -13.48
CA HIS A 191 6.22 -12.06 -14.78
C HIS A 191 6.36 -13.09 -15.91
N ILE A 192 5.73 -12.84 -17.04
CA ILE A 192 5.86 -13.62 -18.28
C ILE A 192 6.84 -12.88 -19.20
N PRO A 193 8.02 -13.43 -19.48
CA PRO A 193 8.98 -12.78 -20.38
C PRO A 193 8.50 -12.77 -21.84
N PRO A 194 9.02 -11.87 -22.69
CA PRO A 194 8.58 -11.71 -24.08
C PRO A 194 8.72 -12.98 -24.93
N THR A 195 9.66 -13.85 -24.58
CA THR A 195 9.91 -15.13 -25.27
C THR A 195 8.83 -16.17 -25.04
N ASN A 196 7.95 -15.96 -24.06
CA ASN A 196 6.92 -16.92 -23.64
C ASN A 196 5.49 -16.41 -23.96
N PHE A 197 5.35 -15.44 -24.85
CA PHE A 197 4.04 -15.10 -25.40
C PHE A 197 3.48 -16.28 -26.18
N GLN A 198 2.35 -16.80 -25.72
CA GLN A 198 1.58 -17.86 -26.40
C GLN A 198 0.30 -17.28 -26.97
#